data_2e68954b00d64c941489ce34cb8b42e6
#
_entry.id   2e68954b00d64c941489ce34cb8b42e6
#
_cell.length_a   1.000
_cell.length_b   1.000
_cell.length_c   1.000
_cell.angle_alpha   90.00
_cell.angle_beta   90.00
_cell.angle_gamma   90.00
#
_symmetry.space_group_name_H-M   'P 1'
#
loop_
_entity.id
_entity.type
_entity.pdbx_description
1 polymer ?
#
loop_
_entity_poly.entity_id
_entity_poly.type
_entity_poly.pdbx_seq_one_letter_code
_entity_poly.pdbx_strand_id
1 'polypeptide(L)'
;MLKRKIPSSGEQIPVIGMGSSNTFDVADSAAATGPLREVLRVLVEGGGTVIDTSPMYGRSETVLGDLIADLGLRPRLWLATKVWTRGREAGAAQIAESMRRLRTDRLELLQIHNLLDWREHLPTLRSLERAGKVRYSGITHYRADAHAELERVLTEERFDWLQVNYSLAERAADARLLPFCGDKGIAVMANRPFADGKMFARARGKPLPPWAAEFGCSSWAQFFLKYVVSHPAVTCVIPATSKPANMRDNVAAGTGPLPDGKQRARMREYWDAL
;
A
#
# COMPACT_ATOMS: atom_id res chain seq x y z
N MET A 1 16.30 -3.43 -3.65
CA MET A 1 14.99 -2.74 -3.59
C MET A 1 15.23 -1.24 -3.55
N LEU A 2 14.64 -0.50 -4.48
CA LEU A 2 14.63 0.96 -4.46
C LEU A 2 13.88 1.47 -3.24
N LYS A 3 14.29 2.63 -2.72
CA LYS A 3 13.67 3.27 -1.56
C LYS A 3 13.30 4.71 -1.87
N ARG A 4 12.27 5.21 -1.19
CA ARG A 4 11.85 6.62 -1.23
C ARG A 4 11.70 7.19 0.17
N LYS A 5 11.97 8.47 0.29
CA LYS A 5 11.82 9.20 1.56
C LYS A 5 10.34 9.46 1.84
N ILE A 6 9.95 9.29 3.08
CA ILE A 6 8.72 9.87 3.64
C ILE A 6 9.02 11.35 3.82
N PRO A 7 8.28 12.28 3.15
CA PRO A 7 8.67 13.69 3.15
C PRO A 7 8.71 14.31 4.53
N SER A 8 7.77 13.95 5.42
CA SER A 8 7.67 14.55 6.76
C SER A 8 8.81 14.20 7.71
N SER A 9 9.55 13.09 7.47
CA SER A 9 10.60 12.60 8.38
C SER A 9 11.95 12.36 7.73
N GLY A 10 11.99 12.20 6.40
CA GLY A 10 13.17 11.75 5.67
C GLY A 10 13.47 10.25 5.78
N GLU A 11 12.66 9.47 6.54
CA GLU A 11 12.79 8.01 6.61
C GLU A 11 12.66 7.38 5.23
N GLN A 12 13.54 6.43 4.92
CA GLN A 12 13.53 5.74 3.64
C GLN A 12 12.85 4.39 3.74
N ILE A 13 11.81 4.19 2.96
CA ILE A 13 11.08 2.92 2.87
C ILE A 13 11.15 2.33 1.46
N PRO A 14 11.01 0.99 1.30
CA PRO A 14 10.98 0.36 -0.01
C PRO A 14 9.78 0.81 -0.83
N VAL A 15 9.96 0.92 -2.14
CA VAL A 15 8.90 1.33 -3.08
C VAL A 15 7.85 0.25 -3.30
N ILE A 16 8.17 -1.03 -3.01
CA ILE A 16 7.22 -2.15 -3.04
C ILE A 16 6.98 -2.65 -1.62
N GLY A 17 5.74 -2.61 -1.21
CA GLY A 17 5.20 -3.25 -0.02
C GLY A 17 4.21 -4.36 -0.37
N MET A 18 3.33 -4.68 0.56
CA MET A 18 2.29 -5.70 0.40
C MET A 18 0.98 -5.23 1.04
N GLY A 19 -0.14 -5.36 0.31
CA GLY A 19 -1.49 -5.31 0.86
C GLY A 19 -2.00 -6.69 1.25
N SER A 20 -2.92 -6.76 2.20
CA SER A 20 -3.50 -8.02 2.69
C SER A 20 -4.97 -8.24 2.32
N SER A 21 -5.63 -7.24 1.71
CA SER A 21 -7.04 -7.33 1.33
C SER A 21 -7.31 -8.53 0.43
N ASN A 22 -8.34 -9.32 0.75
CA ASN A 22 -8.77 -10.53 0.03
C ASN A 22 -7.70 -11.64 -0.10
N THR A 23 -6.57 -11.54 0.60
CA THR A 23 -5.48 -12.52 0.47
C THR A 23 -5.07 -13.16 1.79
N PHE A 24 -5.24 -12.47 2.92
CA PHE A 24 -4.90 -12.96 4.25
C PHE A 24 -6.12 -13.29 5.13
N ASP A 25 -7.33 -13.14 4.63
CA ASP A 25 -8.55 -13.61 5.29
C ASP A 25 -8.74 -15.10 5.02
N VAL A 26 -8.01 -15.91 5.76
CA VAL A 26 -7.98 -17.37 5.59
C VAL A 26 -8.23 -18.09 6.92
N ALA A 27 -8.60 -19.39 6.83
CA ALA A 27 -8.75 -20.25 7.99
C ALA A 27 -7.41 -20.45 8.71
N ASP A 28 -7.48 -20.74 10.01
CA ASP A 28 -6.32 -21.10 10.82
C ASP A 28 -5.94 -22.56 10.58
N SER A 29 -5.26 -22.80 9.48
CA SER A 29 -4.73 -24.11 9.13
C SER A 29 -3.39 -23.97 8.42
N ALA A 30 -2.50 -24.93 8.59
CA ALA A 30 -1.19 -24.94 7.95
C ALA A 30 -1.30 -24.90 6.41
N ALA A 31 -2.32 -25.52 5.83
CA ALA A 31 -2.57 -25.50 4.40
C ALA A 31 -2.93 -24.10 3.88
N ALA A 32 -3.72 -23.35 4.65
CA ALA A 32 -4.13 -21.99 4.27
C ALA A 32 -3.03 -20.95 4.54
N THR A 33 -2.32 -21.07 5.66
CA THR A 33 -1.31 -20.08 6.09
C THR A 33 0.10 -20.34 5.54
N GLY A 34 0.41 -21.59 5.15
CA GLY A 34 1.72 -21.98 4.62
C GLY A 34 2.18 -21.13 3.42
N PRO A 35 1.38 -20.97 2.37
CA PRO A 35 1.72 -20.08 1.25
C PRO A 35 1.92 -18.61 1.67
N LEU A 36 1.14 -18.11 2.65
CA LEU A 36 1.25 -16.74 3.14
C LEU A 36 2.52 -16.53 3.95
N ARG A 37 2.95 -17.52 4.71
CA ARG A 37 4.25 -17.55 5.39
C ARG A 37 5.39 -17.34 4.39
N GLU A 38 5.35 -18.04 3.27
CA GLU A 38 6.34 -17.91 2.22
C GLU A 38 6.25 -16.55 1.49
N VAL A 39 5.04 -16.02 1.30
CA VAL A 39 4.85 -14.65 0.77
C VAL A 39 5.56 -13.61 1.63
N LEU A 40 5.45 -13.69 2.98
CA LEU A 40 6.14 -12.79 3.89
C LEU A 40 7.67 -12.93 3.82
N ARG A 41 8.18 -14.17 3.75
CA ARG A 41 9.63 -14.40 3.57
C ARG A 41 10.14 -13.78 2.29
N VAL A 42 9.49 -14.06 1.16
CA VAL A 42 9.87 -13.52 -0.15
C VAL A 42 9.84 -11.99 -0.15
N LEU A 43 8.83 -11.36 0.45
CA LEU A 43 8.76 -9.90 0.59
C LEU A 43 10.01 -9.37 1.30
N VAL A 44 10.32 -9.92 2.49
CA VAL A 44 11.40 -9.43 3.35
C VAL A 44 12.78 -9.73 2.77
N GLU A 45 12.97 -10.92 2.16
CA GLU A 45 14.22 -11.30 1.47
C GLU A 45 14.47 -10.40 0.26
N GLY A 46 13.42 -10.00 -0.45
CA GLY A 46 13.51 -9.04 -1.55
C GLY A 46 13.68 -7.58 -1.12
N GLY A 47 13.77 -7.31 0.18
CA GLY A 47 13.97 -5.98 0.75
C GLY A 47 12.68 -5.16 0.92
N GLY A 48 11.50 -5.76 0.78
CA GLY A 48 10.23 -5.16 1.14
C GLY A 48 10.02 -5.22 2.67
N THR A 49 9.48 -4.14 3.23
CA THR A 49 9.21 -4.07 4.69
C THR A 49 7.80 -3.62 5.00
N VAL A 50 7.15 -2.93 4.06
CA VAL A 50 5.82 -2.33 4.26
C VAL A 50 4.73 -3.37 4.11
N ILE A 51 3.88 -3.51 5.13
CA ILE A 51 2.67 -4.35 5.11
C ILE A 51 1.47 -3.48 5.49
N ASP A 52 0.46 -3.45 4.64
CA ASP A 52 -0.80 -2.74 4.87
C ASP A 52 -1.95 -3.71 5.07
N THR A 53 -2.71 -3.51 6.14
CA THR A 53 -3.90 -4.28 6.49
C THR A 53 -5.04 -3.39 6.97
N SER A 54 -6.13 -3.98 7.46
CA SER A 54 -7.28 -3.27 8.03
C SER A 54 -8.14 -4.20 8.89
N PRO A 55 -8.78 -3.70 9.95
CA PRO A 55 -9.75 -4.46 10.73
C PRO A 55 -10.96 -4.95 9.91
N MET A 56 -11.27 -4.30 8.77
CA MET A 56 -12.35 -4.72 7.89
C MET A 56 -11.98 -5.90 6.95
N TYR A 57 -10.73 -6.36 6.96
CA TYR A 57 -10.27 -7.46 6.08
C TYR A 57 -10.37 -8.83 6.78
N GLY A 58 -11.50 -9.09 7.46
CA GLY A 58 -11.76 -10.34 8.13
C GLY A 58 -10.67 -10.72 9.15
N ARG A 59 -10.05 -11.86 8.95
CA ARG A 59 -8.98 -12.39 9.82
C ARG A 59 -7.57 -11.88 9.49
N SER A 60 -7.42 -11.05 8.48
CA SER A 60 -6.11 -10.64 7.95
C SER A 60 -5.15 -10.13 9.03
N GLU A 61 -5.62 -9.30 9.99
CA GLU A 61 -4.77 -8.80 11.08
C GLU A 61 -4.28 -9.92 12.00
N THR A 62 -5.14 -10.88 12.34
CA THR A 62 -4.79 -12.02 13.18
C THR A 62 -3.79 -12.92 12.47
N VAL A 63 -4.08 -13.30 11.22
CA VAL A 63 -3.19 -14.15 10.41
C VAL A 63 -1.83 -13.51 10.21
N LEU A 64 -1.78 -12.20 9.93
CA LEU A 64 -0.51 -11.46 9.83
C LEU A 64 0.23 -11.45 11.17
N GLY A 65 -0.44 -11.14 12.27
CA GLY A 65 0.17 -11.09 13.60
C GLY A 65 0.80 -12.43 13.99
N ASP A 66 0.08 -13.53 13.76
CA ASP A 66 0.55 -14.89 14.04
C ASP A 66 1.77 -15.23 13.18
N LEU A 67 1.70 -15.03 11.87
CA LEU A 67 2.81 -15.33 10.95
C LEU A 67 4.04 -14.45 11.20
N ILE A 68 3.86 -13.16 11.48
CA ILE A 68 4.95 -12.22 11.79
C ILE A 68 5.66 -12.63 13.08
N ALA A 69 4.91 -13.02 14.12
CA ALA A 69 5.46 -13.48 15.39
C ALA A 69 6.22 -14.79 15.22
N ASP A 70 5.62 -15.79 14.57
CA ASP A 70 6.24 -17.08 14.30
C ASP A 70 7.55 -16.99 13.49
N LEU A 71 7.62 -16.03 12.58
CA LEU A 71 8.80 -15.79 11.75
C LEU A 71 9.82 -14.83 12.40
N GLY A 72 9.50 -14.21 13.54
CA GLY A 72 10.36 -13.22 14.20
C GLY A 72 10.57 -11.96 13.35
N LEU A 73 9.61 -11.60 12.50
CA LEU A 73 9.82 -10.55 11.50
C LEU A 73 9.48 -9.14 11.99
N ARG A 74 8.77 -8.98 13.12
CA ARG A 74 8.29 -7.66 13.58
C ARG A 74 9.38 -6.56 13.57
N PRO A 75 10.62 -6.78 14.03
CA PRO A 75 11.65 -5.74 14.03
C PRO A 75 12.07 -5.24 12.64
N ARG A 76 11.77 -6.00 11.59
CA ARG A 76 12.11 -5.70 10.19
C ARG A 76 10.97 -5.08 9.41
N LEU A 77 9.77 -5.03 9.99
CA LEU A 77 8.56 -4.64 9.28
C LEU A 77 8.10 -3.24 9.63
N TRP A 78 7.51 -2.60 8.65
CA TRP A 78 6.81 -1.34 8.71
C TRP A 78 5.30 -1.63 8.54
N LEU A 79 4.57 -1.66 9.67
CA LEU A 79 3.17 -2.09 9.70
C LEU A 79 2.22 -0.90 9.58
N ALA A 80 1.28 -1.00 8.67
CA ALA A 80 0.17 -0.09 8.50
C ALA A 80 -1.16 -0.81 8.73
N THR A 81 -2.05 -0.20 9.50
CA THR A 81 -3.45 -0.60 9.60
C THR A 81 -4.36 0.62 9.61
N LYS A 82 -5.66 0.41 9.87
CA LYS A 82 -6.65 1.46 9.72
C LYS A 82 -7.63 1.45 10.89
N VAL A 83 -8.38 2.54 11.06
CA VAL A 83 -9.61 2.58 11.84
C VAL A 83 -10.79 2.68 10.89
N TRP A 84 -11.80 1.81 11.10
CA TRP A 84 -13.00 1.74 10.28
C TRP A 84 -14.23 1.38 11.11
N THR A 85 -14.70 2.35 11.86
CA THR A 85 -15.92 2.28 12.67
C THR A 85 -16.43 3.70 12.94
N ARG A 86 -17.60 3.86 13.52
CA ARG A 86 -18.13 5.15 13.92
C ARG A 86 -17.93 5.41 15.41
N GLY A 87 -17.71 6.68 15.74
CA GLY A 87 -17.56 7.16 17.11
C GLY A 87 -16.16 6.95 17.69
N ARG A 88 -15.76 7.89 18.54
CA ARG A 88 -14.41 7.97 19.10
C ARG A 88 -14.03 6.79 19.97
N GLU A 89 -14.92 6.38 20.87
CA GLU A 89 -14.66 5.27 21.79
C GLU A 89 -14.54 3.93 21.05
N ALA A 90 -15.48 3.67 20.12
CA ALA A 90 -15.43 2.48 19.29
C ALA A 90 -14.17 2.46 18.41
N GLY A 91 -13.74 3.62 17.89
CA GLY A 91 -12.50 3.76 17.14
C GLY A 91 -11.28 3.44 18.00
N ALA A 92 -11.20 3.97 19.21
CA ALA A 92 -10.10 3.67 20.12
C ALA A 92 -10.04 2.17 20.48
N ALA A 93 -11.19 1.55 20.74
CA ALA A 93 -11.27 0.12 21.02
C ALA A 93 -10.87 -0.73 19.80
N GLN A 94 -11.29 -0.36 18.58
CA GLN A 94 -10.90 -1.04 17.36
C GLN A 94 -9.39 -0.96 17.10
N ILE A 95 -8.78 0.21 17.32
CA ILE A 95 -7.33 0.38 17.17
C ILE A 95 -6.57 -0.51 18.18
N ALA A 96 -7.00 -0.54 19.44
CA ALA A 96 -6.40 -1.40 20.45
C ALA A 96 -6.52 -2.89 20.07
N GLU A 97 -7.66 -3.30 19.54
CA GLU A 97 -7.89 -4.67 19.07
C GLU A 97 -7.03 -5.00 17.82
N SER A 98 -6.87 -4.05 16.89
CA SER A 98 -5.95 -4.22 15.74
C SER A 98 -4.51 -4.44 16.19
N MET A 99 -4.02 -3.67 17.16
CA MET A 99 -2.67 -3.86 17.72
C MET A 99 -2.53 -5.23 18.41
N ARG A 100 -3.57 -5.67 19.13
CA ARG A 100 -3.60 -7.00 19.77
C ARG A 100 -3.54 -8.12 18.72
N ARG A 101 -4.34 -8.04 17.64
CA ARG A 101 -4.36 -9.02 16.55
C ARG A 101 -3.03 -9.06 15.83
N LEU A 102 -2.42 -7.92 15.56
CA LEU A 102 -1.11 -7.78 14.91
C LEU A 102 0.06 -8.12 15.86
N ARG A 103 -0.22 -8.43 17.16
CA ARG A 103 0.78 -8.73 18.18
C ARG A 103 1.88 -7.67 18.26
N THR A 104 1.49 -6.40 18.29
CA THR A 104 2.41 -5.26 18.32
C THR A 104 1.95 -4.20 19.30
N ASP A 105 2.88 -3.52 19.93
CA ASP A 105 2.65 -2.36 20.78
C ASP A 105 2.82 -1.03 20.04
N ARG A 106 3.28 -1.08 18.78
CA ARG A 106 3.51 0.10 17.94
C ARG A 106 3.17 -0.18 16.49
N LEU A 107 2.58 0.82 15.84
CA LEU A 107 2.31 0.88 14.39
C LEU A 107 3.18 1.95 13.74
N GLU A 108 3.67 1.68 12.56
CA GLU A 108 4.35 2.68 11.76
C GLU A 108 3.34 3.64 11.11
N LEU A 109 2.18 3.15 10.67
CA LEU A 109 1.13 4.00 10.11
C LEU A 109 -0.26 3.55 10.59
N LEU A 110 -1.05 4.51 11.07
CA LEU A 110 -2.47 4.34 11.34
C LEU A 110 -3.28 5.28 10.45
N GLN A 111 -4.23 4.73 9.71
CA GLN A 111 -5.01 5.47 8.72
C GLN A 111 -6.51 5.48 9.06
N ILE A 112 -7.19 6.59 8.75
CA ILE A 112 -8.64 6.65 8.78
C ILE A 112 -9.18 6.11 7.44
N HIS A 113 -9.89 4.97 7.51
CA HIS A 113 -10.34 4.24 6.34
C HIS A 113 -11.56 4.89 5.72
N ASN A 114 -11.44 5.25 4.42
CA ASN A 114 -12.49 5.87 3.64
C ASN A 114 -13.08 7.14 4.26
N LEU A 115 -12.27 7.90 5.01
CA LEU A 115 -12.67 9.12 5.73
C LEU A 115 -13.81 8.92 6.73
N LEU A 116 -14.13 7.66 7.10
CA LEU A 116 -15.24 7.36 8.01
C LEU A 116 -15.02 8.01 9.38
N ASP A 117 -15.92 8.91 9.78
CA ASP A 117 -15.88 9.66 11.05
C ASP A 117 -14.49 10.26 11.37
N TRP A 118 -13.79 10.76 10.37
CA TRP A 118 -12.38 11.16 10.49
C TRP A 118 -12.17 12.24 11.60
N ARG A 119 -13.11 13.16 11.79
CA ARG A 119 -13.03 14.17 12.84
C ARG A 119 -13.09 13.56 14.24
N GLU A 120 -13.89 12.50 14.43
CA GLU A 120 -13.99 11.77 15.69
C GLU A 120 -12.72 10.95 15.99
N HIS A 121 -12.08 10.40 14.97
CA HIS A 121 -10.88 9.59 15.14
C HIS A 121 -9.59 10.40 15.27
N LEU A 122 -9.53 11.60 14.69
CA LEU A 122 -8.32 12.42 14.66
C LEU A 122 -7.72 12.68 16.06
N PRO A 123 -8.48 13.05 17.10
CA PRO A 123 -7.93 13.23 18.45
C PRO A 123 -7.26 11.97 19.01
N THR A 124 -7.83 10.80 18.74
CA THR A 124 -7.26 9.50 19.15
C THR A 124 -5.95 9.23 18.43
N LEU A 125 -5.88 9.44 17.09
CA LEU A 125 -4.65 9.31 16.32
C LEU A 125 -3.55 10.23 16.89
N ARG A 126 -3.86 11.49 17.12
CA ARG A 126 -2.91 12.47 17.71
C ARG A 126 -2.42 12.09 19.10
N SER A 127 -3.28 11.48 19.91
CA SER A 127 -2.89 10.97 21.22
C SER A 127 -1.93 9.80 21.12
N LEU A 128 -2.17 8.86 20.18
CA LEU A 128 -1.31 7.70 19.94
C LEU A 128 0.06 8.11 19.34
N GLU A 129 0.09 9.14 18.48
CA GLU A 129 1.34 9.73 17.98
C GLU A 129 2.18 10.31 19.11
N ARG A 130 1.58 11.14 19.98
CA ARG A 130 2.29 11.70 21.15
C ARG A 130 2.78 10.64 22.13
N ALA A 131 2.05 9.54 22.26
CA ALA A 131 2.45 8.41 23.12
C ALA A 131 3.51 7.49 22.46
N GLY A 132 3.93 7.76 21.21
CA GLY A 132 4.89 6.93 20.47
C GLY A 132 4.35 5.57 20.05
N LYS A 133 3.04 5.33 20.18
CA LYS A 133 2.38 4.09 19.76
C LYS A 133 2.07 4.05 18.26
N VAL A 134 1.97 5.20 17.63
CA VAL A 134 1.81 5.38 16.19
C VAL A 134 2.87 6.37 15.72
N ARG A 135 3.59 6.04 14.65
CA ARG A 135 4.64 6.93 14.12
C ARG A 135 4.08 7.95 13.15
N TYR A 136 3.20 7.54 12.26
CA TYR A 136 2.59 8.37 11.23
C TYR A 136 1.08 8.19 11.20
N SER A 137 0.38 9.27 10.91
CA SER A 137 -1.04 9.23 10.62
C SER A 137 -1.35 9.46 9.16
N GLY A 138 -2.45 8.90 8.69
CA GLY A 138 -2.90 9.03 7.31
C GLY A 138 -4.39 8.92 7.13
N ILE A 139 -4.81 9.18 5.90
CA ILE A 139 -6.18 8.96 5.44
C ILE A 139 -6.16 8.12 4.17
N THR A 140 -7.25 7.41 3.91
CA THR A 140 -7.35 6.60 2.70
C THR A 140 -8.75 6.64 2.11
N HIS A 141 -8.81 6.55 0.78
CA HIS A 141 -10.03 6.23 0.05
C HIS A 141 -9.68 5.52 -1.26
N TYR A 142 -10.51 4.55 -1.67
CA TYR A 142 -10.26 3.74 -2.88
C TYR A 142 -11.03 4.23 -4.11
N ARG A 143 -11.91 5.22 -3.98
CA ARG A 143 -12.76 5.74 -5.06
C ARG A 143 -12.24 7.08 -5.57
N ALA A 144 -12.28 7.24 -6.90
CA ALA A 144 -11.83 8.47 -7.55
C ALA A 144 -12.75 9.68 -7.27
N ASP A 145 -14.03 9.45 -7.02
CA ASP A 145 -15.00 10.52 -6.67
C ASP A 145 -14.76 11.13 -5.28
N ALA A 146 -13.97 10.47 -4.43
CA ALA A 146 -13.55 11.00 -3.12
C ALA A 146 -12.31 11.90 -3.18
N HIS A 147 -11.64 12.05 -4.33
CA HIS A 147 -10.36 12.78 -4.42
C HIS A 147 -10.47 14.24 -3.96
N ALA A 148 -11.57 14.93 -4.30
CA ALA A 148 -11.79 16.31 -3.86
C ALA A 148 -11.97 16.41 -2.34
N GLU A 149 -12.63 15.44 -1.72
CA GLU A 149 -12.79 15.41 -0.26
C GLU A 149 -11.48 15.06 0.44
N LEU A 150 -10.69 14.13 -0.10
CA LEU A 150 -9.34 13.82 0.40
C LEU A 150 -8.45 15.07 0.40
N GLU A 151 -8.44 15.82 -0.70
CA GLU A 151 -7.67 17.06 -0.81
C GLU A 151 -8.14 18.12 0.20
N ARG A 152 -9.45 18.26 0.39
CA ARG A 152 -10.03 19.16 1.39
C ARG A 152 -9.55 18.79 2.81
N VAL A 153 -9.64 17.51 3.18
CA VAL A 153 -9.21 17.04 4.51
C VAL A 153 -7.71 17.23 4.71
N LEU A 154 -6.89 16.95 3.70
CA LEU A 154 -5.43 17.17 3.74
C LEU A 154 -5.04 18.66 3.76
N THR A 155 -5.95 19.54 3.40
CA THR A 155 -5.78 21.01 3.51
C THR A 155 -6.19 21.51 4.91
N GLU A 156 -7.26 20.94 5.48
CA GLU A 156 -7.77 21.27 6.80
C GLU A 156 -6.84 20.77 7.93
N GLU A 157 -6.30 19.55 7.74
CA GLU A 157 -5.57 18.86 8.81
C GLU A 157 -4.26 18.27 8.29
N ARG A 158 -3.25 18.25 9.15
CA ARG A 158 -1.96 17.64 8.83
C ARG A 158 -2.05 16.12 8.94
N PHE A 159 -1.77 15.44 7.84
CA PHE A 159 -1.51 14.01 7.77
C PHE A 159 -0.18 13.76 7.07
N ASP A 160 0.53 12.71 7.46
CA ASP A 160 1.80 12.33 6.83
C ASP A 160 1.59 11.52 5.57
N TRP A 161 0.46 10.78 5.50
CA TRP A 161 0.19 9.81 4.45
C TRP A 161 -1.21 9.95 3.85
N LEU A 162 -1.25 9.75 2.54
CA LEU A 162 -2.45 9.45 1.78
C LEU A 162 -2.33 8.05 1.18
N GLN A 163 -3.35 7.20 1.37
CA GLN A 163 -3.48 5.97 0.60
C GLN A 163 -4.64 6.09 -0.39
N VAL A 164 -4.35 5.87 -1.68
CA VAL A 164 -5.31 6.08 -2.77
C VAL A 164 -5.12 5.03 -3.86
N ASN A 165 -6.21 4.69 -4.59
CA ASN A 165 -6.11 3.85 -5.78
C ASN A 165 -5.32 4.58 -6.88
N TYR A 166 -4.33 3.86 -7.41
CA TYR A 166 -3.55 4.35 -8.54
C TYR A 166 -2.94 3.19 -9.33
N SER A 167 -3.19 3.18 -10.63
CA SER A 167 -2.69 2.15 -11.55
C SER A 167 -2.59 2.70 -12.98
N LEU A 168 -2.02 1.92 -13.88
CA LEU A 168 -2.01 2.26 -15.32
C LEU A 168 -3.43 2.32 -15.92
N ALA A 169 -4.41 1.63 -15.32
CA ALA A 169 -5.81 1.68 -15.74
C ALA A 169 -6.64 2.76 -15.01
N GLU A 170 -6.27 3.08 -13.76
CA GLU A 170 -7.00 4.04 -12.90
C GLU A 170 -6.07 5.23 -12.59
N ARG A 171 -6.12 6.26 -13.44
CA ARG A 171 -5.17 7.38 -13.45
C ARG A 171 -5.75 8.71 -12.94
N ALA A 172 -6.97 8.71 -12.41
CA ALA A 172 -7.65 9.96 -12.02
C ALA A 172 -6.84 10.80 -11.02
N ALA A 173 -6.03 10.17 -10.16
CA ALA A 173 -5.18 10.85 -9.20
C ALA A 173 -4.02 11.64 -9.85
N ASP A 174 -3.59 11.30 -11.09
CA ASP A 174 -2.52 12.00 -11.82
C ASP A 174 -2.84 13.47 -12.05
N ALA A 175 -4.11 13.80 -12.26
CA ALA A 175 -4.52 15.13 -12.70
C ALA A 175 -4.29 16.20 -11.61
N ARG A 176 -4.52 15.85 -10.34
CA ARG A 176 -4.49 16.84 -9.25
C ARG A 176 -3.98 16.27 -7.92
N LEU A 177 -4.54 15.15 -7.44
CA LEU A 177 -4.30 14.69 -6.07
C LEU A 177 -2.83 14.27 -5.82
N LEU A 178 -2.19 13.58 -6.76
CA LEU A 178 -0.77 13.22 -6.65
C LEU A 178 0.16 14.43 -6.71
N PRO A 179 0.02 15.38 -7.67
CA PRO A 179 0.75 16.65 -7.63
C PRO A 179 0.56 17.41 -6.33
N PHE A 180 -0.68 17.55 -5.84
CA PHE A 180 -0.99 18.19 -4.56
C PHE A 180 -0.23 17.55 -3.40
N CYS A 181 -0.21 16.22 -3.30
CA CYS A 181 0.56 15.52 -2.27
C CYS A 181 2.06 15.78 -2.38
N GLY A 182 2.60 15.82 -3.61
CA GLY A 182 4.00 16.16 -3.85
C GLY A 182 4.36 17.56 -3.35
N ASP A 183 3.54 18.55 -3.67
CA ASP A 183 3.74 19.96 -3.28
C ASP A 183 3.61 20.15 -1.75
N LYS A 184 2.73 19.40 -1.10
CA LYS A 184 2.50 19.45 0.35
C LYS A 184 3.44 18.58 1.17
N GLY A 185 4.29 17.79 0.52
CA GLY A 185 5.18 16.87 1.22
C GLY A 185 4.44 15.74 1.95
N ILE A 186 3.34 15.24 1.36
CA ILE A 186 2.54 14.12 1.87
C ILE A 186 2.98 12.85 1.14
N ALA A 187 3.33 11.83 1.90
CA ALA A 187 3.69 10.53 1.34
C ALA A 187 2.45 9.82 0.75
N VAL A 188 2.63 9.17 -0.40
CA VAL A 188 1.52 8.46 -1.07
C VAL A 188 1.78 6.96 -1.10
N MET A 189 0.81 6.20 -0.60
CA MET A 189 0.72 4.75 -0.73
C MET A 189 -0.31 4.40 -1.81
N ALA A 190 0.14 3.83 -2.93
CA ALA A 190 -0.76 3.42 -3.99
C ALA A 190 -1.35 2.03 -3.71
N ASN A 191 -2.67 1.94 -3.56
CA ASN A 191 -3.39 0.68 -3.49
C ASN A 191 -3.99 0.28 -4.85
N ARG A 192 -4.50 -0.95 -4.96
CA ARG A 192 -5.16 -1.51 -6.17
C ARG A 192 -4.34 -1.34 -7.46
N PRO A 193 -3.01 -1.57 -7.47
CA PRO A 193 -2.16 -1.31 -8.62
C PRO A 193 -2.49 -2.17 -9.85
N PHE A 194 -3.30 -3.21 -9.68
CA PHE A 194 -3.75 -4.12 -10.72
C PHE A 194 -5.25 -4.01 -11.02
N ALA A 195 -5.94 -2.99 -10.50
CA ALA A 195 -7.40 -2.80 -10.63
C ALA A 195 -8.17 -4.10 -10.30
N ASP A 196 -7.89 -4.71 -9.14
CA ASP A 196 -8.47 -5.98 -8.66
C ASP A 196 -8.28 -7.14 -9.66
N GLY A 197 -7.16 -7.16 -10.36
CA GLY A 197 -6.82 -8.21 -11.34
C GLY A 197 -7.40 -7.99 -12.74
N LYS A 198 -8.25 -6.98 -12.96
CA LYS A 198 -8.85 -6.68 -14.28
C LYS A 198 -7.79 -6.38 -15.34
N MET A 199 -6.66 -5.78 -14.93
CA MET A 199 -5.56 -5.48 -15.84
C MET A 199 -4.93 -6.75 -16.41
N PHE A 200 -4.77 -7.80 -15.61
CA PHE A 200 -4.27 -9.09 -16.10
C PHE A 200 -5.26 -9.78 -17.05
N ALA A 201 -6.57 -9.64 -16.81
CA ALA A 201 -7.57 -10.16 -17.72
C ALA A 201 -7.48 -9.49 -19.10
N ARG A 202 -7.29 -8.17 -19.15
CA ARG A 202 -7.11 -7.39 -20.39
C ARG A 202 -5.81 -7.74 -21.14
N ALA A 203 -4.71 -7.97 -20.39
CA ALA A 203 -3.40 -8.32 -20.96
C ALA A 203 -3.24 -9.80 -21.30
N ARG A 204 -4.24 -10.64 -21.04
CA ARG A 204 -4.14 -12.10 -21.25
C ARG A 204 -3.86 -12.43 -22.70
N GLY A 205 -2.84 -13.29 -22.92
CA GLY A 205 -2.43 -13.72 -24.25
C GLY A 205 -1.68 -12.67 -25.07
N LYS A 206 -1.44 -11.49 -24.51
CA LYS A 206 -0.68 -10.42 -25.17
C LYS A 206 0.75 -10.38 -24.65
N PRO A 207 1.77 -10.30 -25.54
CA PRO A 207 3.15 -10.14 -25.11
C PRO A 207 3.38 -8.76 -24.49
N LEU A 208 4.39 -8.66 -23.63
CA LEU A 208 4.92 -7.35 -23.24
C LEU A 208 5.47 -6.63 -24.47
N PRO A 209 5.35 -5.29 -24.55
CA PRO A 209 6.03 -4.56 -25.61
C PRO A 209 7.55 -4.75 -25.49
N PRO A 210 8.30 -4.95 -26.60
CA PRO A 210 9.74 -5.21 -26.55
C PRO A 210 10.53 -4.17 -25.77
N TRP A 211 10.10 -2.91 -25.79
CA TRP A 211 10.74 -1.81 -25.08
C TRP A 211 10.52 -1.84 -23.56
N ALA A 212 9.67 -2.71 -23.02
CA ALA A 212 9.55 -2.91 -21.57
C ALA A 212 10.87 -3.42 -20.95
N ALA A 213 11.73 -4.04 -21.76
CA ALA A 213 13.07 -4.44 -21.36
C ALA A 213 13.99 -3.25 -21.03
N GLU A 214 13.74 -2.05 -21.56
CA GLU A 214 14.52 -0.82 -21.29
C GLU A 214 14.54 -0.46 -19.80
N PHE A 215 13.48 -0.79 -19.09
CA PHE A 215 13.40 -0.62 -17.63
C PHE A 215 13.26 -1.95 -16.88
N GLY A 216 13.73 -3.05 -17.50
CA GLY A 216 13.91 -4.35 -16.86
C GLY A 216 12.62 -5.09 -16.52
N CYS A 217 11.51 -4.87 -17.23
CA CYS A 217 10.29 -5.65 -17.07
C CYS A 217 10.35 -6.96 -17.82
N SER A 218 10.06 -8.06 -17.12
CA SER A 218 9.91 -9.40 -17.70
C SER A 218 8.47 -9.94 -17.54
N SER A 219 7.58 -9.21 -16.89
CA SER A 219 6.19 -9.57 -16.68
C SER A 219 5.26 -8.36 -16.74
N TRP A 220 3.97 -8.62 -16.98
CA TRP A 220 2.94 -7.59 -16.89
C TRP A 220 2.82 -7.00 -15.47
N ALA A 221 3.02 -7.79 -14.42
CA ALA A 221 2.99 -7.28 -13.06
C ALA A 221 4.10 -6.25 -12.82
N GLN A 222 5.33 -6.54 -13.27
CA GLN A 222 6.45 -5.59 -13.19
C GLN A 222 6.16 -4.33 -14.02
N PHE A 223 5.62 -4.47 -15.22
CA PHE A 223 5.24 -3.34 -16.07
C PHE A 223 4.24 -2.43 -15.38
N PHE A 224 3.17 -2.97 -14.80
CA PHE A 224 2.16 -2.21 -14.08
C PHE A 224 2.72 -1.55 -12.83
N LEU A 225 3.49 -2.27 -12.01
CA LEU A 225 4.07 -1.73 -10.78
C LEU A 225 5.10 -0.64 -11.08
N LYS A 226 5.95 -0.81 -12.09
CA LYS A 226 6.93 0.22 -12.46
C LYS A 226 6.26 1.50 -12.96
N TYR A 227 5.12 1.41 -13.66
CA TYR A 227 4.32 2.59 -13.97
C TYR A 227 3.90 3.34 -12.69
N VAL A 228 3.41 2.63 -11.68
CA VAL A 228 2.97 3.24 -10.41
C VAL A 228 4.14 3.85 -9.66
N VAL A 229 5.20 3.08 -9.41
CA VAL A 229 6.33 3.55 -8.60
C VAL A 229 7.20 4.58 -9.32
N SER A 230 7.09 4.72 -10.63
CA SER A 230 7.82 5.78 -11.36
C SER A 230 7.17 7.16 -11.22
N HIS A 231 5.95 7.27 -10.70
CA HIS A 231 5.35 8.58 -10.40
C HIS A 231 6.09 9.24 -9.23
N PRO A 232 6.58 10.49 -9.36
CA PRO A 232 7.43 11.13 -8.35
C PRO A 232 6.76 11.28 -6.98
N ALA A 233 5.45 11.50 -6.94
CA ALA A 233 4.69 11.64 -5.69
C ALA A 233 4.36 10.29 -5.00
N VAL A 234 4.47 9.14 -5.68
CA VAL A 234 4.17 7.84 -5.07
C VAL A 234 5.36 7.37 -4.25
N THR A 235 5.17 7.17 -2.96
CA THR A 235 6.22 6.71 -2.02
C THR A 235 6.33 5.18 -2.03
N CYS A 236 5.19 4.47 -1.97
CA CYS A 236 5.14 3.01 -1.92
C CYS A 236 3.90 2.50 -2.65
N VAL A 237 3.98 1.31 -3.24
CA VAL A 237 2.84 0.59 -3.79
C VAL A 237 2.65 -0.75 -3.06
N ILE A 238 1.41 -1.15 -2.82
CA ILE A 238 1.06 -2.31 -2.00
C ILE A 238 0.23 -3.35 -2.77
N PRO A 239 0.83 -4.07 -3.75
CA PRO A 239 0.15 -5.17 -4.41
C PRO A 239 -0.17 -6.28 -3.42
N ALA A 240 -1.37 -6.88 -3.52
CA ALA A 240 -1.78 -8.01 -2.70
C ALA A 240 -1.63 -9.33 -3.47
N THR A 241 -1.15 -10.37 -2.79
CA THR A 241 -1.08 -11.73 -3.34
C THR A 241 -0.98 -12.77 -2.22
N SER A 242 -1.56 -13.96 -2.47
CA SER A 242 -1.38 -15.16 -1.63
C SER A 242 -0.36 -16.15 -2.22
N LYS A 243 0.27 -15.82 -3.38
CA LYS A 243 1.18 -16.70 -4.09
C LYS A 243 2.62 -16.22 -4.00
N PRO A 244 3.55 -17.04 -3.48
CA PRO A 244 4.97 -16.67 -3.36
C PRO A 244 5.62 -16.28 -4.70
N ALA A 245 5.27 -16.96 -5.80
CA ALA A 245 5.78 -16.63 -7.13
C ALA A 245 5.38 -15.21 -7.57
N ASN A 246 4.12 -14.81 -7.31
CA ASN A 246 3.66 -13.45 -7.61
C ASN A 246 4.36 -12.41 -6.73
N MET A 247 4.66 -12.74 -5.46
CA MET A 247 5.40 -11.84 -4.60
C MET A 247 6.84 -11.63 -5.09
N ARG A 248 7.54 -12.69 -5.56
CA ARG A 248 8.87 -12.55 -6.20
C ARG A 248 8.81 -11.61 -7.40
N ASP A 249 7.79 -11.77 -8.22
CA ASP A 249 7.59 -10.94 -9.41
C ASP A 249 7.30 -9.47 -9.03
N ASN A 250 6.44 -9.25 -8.03
CA ASN A 250 6.14 -7.91 -7.52
C ASN A 250 7.39 -7.22 -6.96
N VAL A 251 8.19 -7.92 -6.15
CA VAL A 251 9.41 -7.40 -5.52
C VAL A 251 10.45 -7.03 -6.59
N ALA A 252 10.55 -7.80 -7.67
CA ALA A 252 11.46 -7.51 -8.78
C ALA A 252 11.15 -6.15 -9.45
N ALA A 253 9.89 -5.70 -9.44
CA ALA A 253 9.53 -4.37 -9.95
C ALA A 253 10.18 -3.21 -9.17
N GLY A 254 10.59 -3.45 -7.93
CA GLY A 254 11.27 -2.46 -7.09
C GLY A 254 12.78 -2.37 -7.33
N THR A 255 13.32 -2.94 -8.40
CA THR A 255 14.74 -2.93 -8.74
C THR A 255 14.99 -2.41 -10.16
N GLY A 256 16.24 -1.99 -10.44
CA GLY A 256 16.63 -1.48 -11.77
C GLY A 256 16.02 -0.13 -12.13
N PRO A 257 16.12 0.29 -13.40
CA PRO A 257 15.64 1.59 -13.85
C PRO A 257 14.11 1.70 -13.78
N LEU A 258 13.64 2.91 -13.56
CA LEU A 258 12.21 3.26 -13.62
C LEU A 258 11.90 4.02 -14.91
N PRO A 259 10.71 3.87 -15.48
CA PRO A 259 10.28 4.67 -16.63
C PRO A 259 10.27 6.16 -16.31
N ASP A 260 10.82 6.95 -17.22
CA ASP A 260 10.74 8.41 -17.18
C ASP A 260 9.36 8.93 -17.66
N GLY A 261 9.19 10.25 -17.73
CA GLY A 261 7.93 10.86 -18.15
C GLY A 261 7.48 10.48 -19.57
N LYS A 262 8.43 10.36 -20.52
CA LYS A 262 8.14 9.96 -21.91
C LYS A 262 7.78 8.47 -21.99
N GLN A 263 8.52 7.64 -21.26
CA GLN A 263 8.25 6.21 -21.17
C GLN A 263 6.91 5.94 -20.50
N ARG A 264 6.55 6.68 -19.43
CA ARG A 264 5.21 6.62 -18.80
C ARG A 264 4.09 6.99 -19.79
N ALA A 265 4.30 8.03 -20.61
CA ALA A 265 3.32 8.40 -21.65
C ALA A 265 3.14 7.24 -22.66
N ARG A 266 4.25 6.68 -23.14
CA ARG A 266 4.24 5.50 -24.03
C ARG A 266 3.55 4.27 -23.41
N MET A 267 3.73 4.06 -22.08
CA MET A 267 3.04 2.99 -21.38
C MET A 267 1.52 3.21 -21.36
N ARG A 268 1.05 4.44 -21.17
CA ARG A 268 -0.38 4.78 -21.22
C ARG A 268 -0.96 4.54 -22.60
N GLU A 269 -0.33 5.08 -23.64
CA GLU A 269 -0.75 4.91 -25.04
C GLU A 269 -0.85 3.43 -25.41
N TYR A 270 0.19 2.65 -25.07
CA TYR A 270 0.18 1.21 -25.34
C TYR A 270 -0.95 0.50 -24.58
N TRP A 271 -1.17 0.81 -23.32
CA TRP A 271 -2.24 0.23 -22.51
C TRP A 271 -3.62 0.58 -23.06
N ASP A 272 -3.83 1.83 -23.47
CA ASP A 272 -5.12 2.31 -23.96
C ASP A 272 -5.49 1.66 -25.32
N ALA A 273 -4.48 1.28 -26.11
CA ALA A 273 -4.63 0.59 -27.39
C ALA A 273 -4.79 -0.94 -27.28
N LEU A 274 -4.55 -1.57 -26.13
CA LEU A 274 -4.71 -3.01 -25.91
C LEU A 274 -6.19 -3.43 -25.94
#